data_9a1a0ece430978bb6ba3df53213e3b0f
#
_entry.id   9a1a0ece430978bb6ba3df53213e3b0f
#
_cell.length_a   1.000
_cell.length_b   1.000
_cell.length_c   1.000
_cell.angle_alpha   90.00
_cell.angle_beta   90.00
_cell.angle_gamma   90.00
#
_symmetry.space_group_name_H-M   'P 1'
#
loop_
_entity.id
_entity.type
_entity.pdbx_description
1 polymer ?
#
loop_
_entity_poly.entity_id
_entity_poly.type
_entity_poly.pdbx_seq_one_letter_code
_entity_poly.pdbx_strand_id
1 'polypeptide(L)'
;MKRDPRFDILFEPVKIGPVTSKNRFFQVPHCNGMGYLRPKSLAAMRGIKAEGGWGVVCTEEVYIHSSSECDPLVEGRLWDDDDIPALAKMTEAVHEHGSLAGIELQHGGYCSTNHYSRIPPISPSPISVDSYAPIQARAMDKSDIRNFRKWHRQAAL
;
A
#
# COMPACT_ATOMS: atom_id res chain seq x y z
N MET A 1 27.60 9.03 19.52
CA MET A 1 27.72 7.60 19.94
C MET A 1 28.44 6.88 18.81
N LYS A 2 29.46 6.05 19.12
CA LYS A 2 30.19 5.31 18.07
C LYS A 2 29.34 4.11 17.65
N ARG A 3 29.09 3.92 16.34
CA ARG A 3 28.33 2.79 15.80
C ARG A 3 29.11 1.48 16.03
N ASP A 4 28.40 0.40 16.36
CA ASP A 4 28.98 -0.93 16.47
C ASP A 4 29.27 -1.48 15.05
N PRO A 5 30.52 -1.81 14.70
CA PRO A 5 30.88 -2.28 13.37
C PRO A 5 30.16 -3.56 12.90
N ARG A 6 29.63 -4.36 13.82
CA ARG A 6 28.84 -5.57 13.49
C ARG A 6 27.57 -5.25 12.69
N PHE A 7 27.07 -4.01 12.78
CA PHE A 7 25.87 -3.56 12.09
C PHE A 7 26.17 -2.70 10.85
N ASP A 8 27.43 -2.57 10.44
CA ASP A 8 27.79 -1.77 9.29
C ASP A 8 27.12 -2.23 8.00
N ILE A 9 26.89 -3.54 7.85
CA ILE A 9 26.16 -4.15 6.73
C ILE A 9 24.78 -3.53 6.50
N LEU A 10 24.10 -3.03 7.55
CA LEU A 10 22.77 -2.42 7.44
C LEU A 10 22.80 -1.09 6.68
N PHE A 11 23.96 -0.43 6.64
CA PHE A 11 24.15 0.86 5.99
C PHE A 11 24.74 0.75 4.58
N GLU A 12 25.05 -0.47 4.14
CA GLU A 12 25.51 -0.72 2.78
C GLU A 12 24.37 -0.74 1.77
N PRO A 13 24.58 -0.22 0.56
CA PRO A 13 23.60 -0.31 -0.50
C PRO A 13 23.23 -1.76 -0.82
N VAL A 14 21.98 -1.98 -1.21
CA VAL A 14 21.48 -3.29 -1.62
C VAL A 14 20.70 -3.21 -2.92
N LYS A 15 21.01 -4.11 -3.85
CA LYS A 15 20.32 -4.20 -5.14
C LYS A 15 18.97 -4.93 -4.95
N ILE A 16 17.90 -4.30 -5.44
CA ILE A 16 16.53 -4.84 -5.44
C ILE A 16 16.05 -4.85 -6.89
N GLY A 17 16.16 -5.99 -7.57
CA GLY A 17 15.85 -6.06 -9.00
C GLY A 17 16.65 -5.05 -9.83
N PRO A 18 15.99 -4.13 -10.57
CA PRO A 18 16.68 -3.13 -11.41
C PRO A 18 17.18 -1.91 -10.62
N VAL A 19 16.73 -1.71 -9.38
CA VAL A 19 17.06 -0.53 -8.57
C VAL A 19 18.01 -0.88 -7.41
N THR A 20 18.60 0.16 -6.81
CA THR A 20 19.49 -0.01 -5.66
C THR A 20 19.02 0.89 -4.52
N SER A 21 18.72 0.29 -3.38
CA SER A 21 18.47 1.02 -2.15
C SER A 21 19.78 1.49 -1.52
N LYS A 22 19.81 2.71 -0.98
CA LYS A 22 21.00 3.31 -0.35
C LYS A 22 21.48 2.59 0.91
N ASN A 23 20.64 1.78 1.53
CA ASN A 23 20.92 0.96 2.70
C ASN A 23 19.88 -0.16 2.84
N ARG A 24 19.94 -0.95 3.91
CA ARG A 24 19.05 -2.09 4.16
C ARG A 24 17.87 -1.79 5.08
N PHE A 25 17.61 -0.53 5.37
CA PHE A 25 16.44 -0.15 6.16
C PHE A 25 15.23 0.02 5.26
N PHE A 26 14.27 -0.87 5.46
CA PHE A 26 13.03 -0.93 4.69
C PHE A 26 11.85 -0.60 5.63
N GLN A 27 11.20 0.54 5.43
CA GLN A 27 9.97 0.89 6.12
C GLN A 27 8.82 0.19 5.40
N VAL A 28 8.31 -0.85 6.01
CA VAL A 28 7.17 -1.62 5.53
C VAL A 28 5.90 -0.76 5.45
N PRO A 29 4.91 -1.15 4.67
CA PRO A 29 3.61 -0.51 4.64
C PRO A 29 3.02 -0.36 6.04
N HIS A 30 2.36 0.76 6.27
CA HIS A 30 1.80 1.09 7.58
C HIS A 30 0.59 2.00 7.43
N CYS A 31 -0.56 1.49 7.76
CA CYS A 31 -1.86 2.15 7.61
C CYS A 31 -2.06 3.27 8.63
N ASN A 32 -2.61 4.39 8.18
CA ASN A 32 -2.90 5.56 8.99
C ASN A 32 -4.08 6.41 8.47
N GLY A 33 -4.78 5.94 7.43
CA GLY A 33 -5.97 6.58 6.87
C GLY A 33 -5.71 7.91 6.16
N MET A 34 -4.51 8.15 5.65
CA MET A 34 -4.16 9.45 5.05
C MET A 34 -4.12 9.43 3.52
N GLY A 35 -3.85 8.28 2.92
CA GLY A 35 -3.49 8.17 1.51
C GLY A 35 -4.51 8.74 0.54
N TYR A 36 -5.78 8.48 0.78
CA TYR A 36 -6.86 9.00 -0.05
C TYR A 36 -7.32 10.41 0.37
N LEU A 37 -7.71 10.58 1.64
CA LEU A 37 -8.31 11.84 2.09
C LEU A 37 -7.31 12.95 2.39
N ARG A 38 -6.06 12.61 2.71
CA ARG A 38 -5.02 13.54 3.15
C ARG A 38 -3.67 13.26 2.50
N PRO A 39 -3.59 13.21 1.15
CA PRO A 39 -2.36 12.78 0.45
C PRO A 39 -1.15 13.68 0.74
N LYS A 40 -1.34 14.98 1.03
CA LYS A 40 -0.26 15.87 1.44
C LYS A 40 0.30 15.50 2.83
N SER A 41 -0.55 15.09 3.75
CA SER A 41 -0.12 14.64 5.09
C SER A 41 0.63 13.32 5.01
N LEU A 42 0.16 12.39 4.18
CA LEU A 42 0.87 11.14 3.90
C LEU A 42 2.26 11.43 3.30
N ALA A 43 2.34 12.29 2.28
CA ALA A 43 3.59 12.66 1.63
C ALA A 43 4.59 13.25 2.65
N ALA A 44 4.17 14.21 3.47
CA ALA A 44 5.01 14.80 4.50
C ALA A 44 5.51 13.76 5.52
N MET A 45 4.62 12.89 6.01
CA MET A 45 4.97 11.84 6.96
C MET A 45 5.96 10.82 6.38
N ARG A 46 5.81 10.44 5.13
CA ARG A 46 6.73 9.51 4.45
C ARG A 46 8.05 10.19 4.09
N GLY A 47 8.01 11.45 3.68
CA GLY A 47 9.19 12.27 3.42
C GLY A 47 10.10 12.39 4.64
N ILE A 48 9.55 12.67 5.83
CA ILE A 48 10.33 12.71 7.09
C ILE A 48 11.04 11.37 7.37
N LYS A 49 10.42 10.24 7.05
CA LYS A 49 11.06 8.93 7.20
C LYS A 49 12.23 8.77 6.22
N ALA A 50 12.06 9.19 4.98
CA ALA A 50 13.12 9.16 3.97
C ALA A 50 14.27 10.11 4.34
N GLU A 51 13.96 11.32 4.85
CA GLU A 51 14.93 12.28 5.41
C GLU A 51 15.69 11.67 6.58
N GLY A 52 15.00 10.94 7.47
CA GLY A 52 15.59 10.20 8.59
C GLY A 52 16.50 9.03 8.18
N GLY A 53 16.66 8.76 6.88
CA GLY A 53 17.66 7.82 6.36
C GLY A 53 17.15 6.46 5.94
N TRP A 54 15.85 6.19 5.93
CA TRP A 54 15.32 4.94 5.41
C TRP A 54 15.67 4.75 3.93
N GLY A 55 16.11 3.56 3.54
CA GLY A 55 16.45 3.24 2.16
C GLY A 55 15.25 3.02 1.26
N VAL A 56 14.21 2.40 1.81
CA VAL A 56 12.90 2.22 1.17
C VAL A 56 11.82 2.73 2.11
N VAL A 57 10.86 3.47 1.57
CA VAL A 57 9.69 3.96 2.33
C VAL A 57 8.42 3.60 1.56
N CYS A 58 7.54 2.82 2.20
CA CYS A 58 6.31 2.37 1.57
C CYS A 58 5.11 3.24 1.93
N THR A 59 4.06 3.12 1.12
CA THR A 59 2.72 3.66 1.40
C THR A 59 2.09 2.96 2.62
N GLU A 60 0.87 3.20 2.85
CA GLU A 60 -0.11 2.30 3.49
C GLU A 60 -0.68 1.33 2.44
N GLU A 61 -1.64 0.51 2.80
CA GLU A 61 -2.41 -0.31 1.87
C GLU A 61 -3.03 0.56 0.79
N VAL A 62 -2.83 0.21 -0.47
CA VAL A 62 -3.41 0.90 -1.61
C VAL A 62 -4.41 -0.01 -2.29
N TYR A 63 -5.68 0.31 -2.15
CA TYR A 63 -6.77 -0.47 -2.68
C TYR A 63 -6.85 -0.37 -4.21
N ILE A 64 -6.74 -1.51 -4.87
CA ILE A 64 -6.64 -1.61 -6.34
C ILE A 64 -7.99 -1.63 -7.05
N HIS A 65 -9.09 -1.69 -6.32
CA HIS A 65 -10.46 -1.73 -6.88
C HIS A 65 -11.47 -1.30 -5.83
N SER A 66 -12.61 -0.78 -6.26
CA SER A 66 -13.68 -0.31 -5.38
C SER A 66 -14.34 -1.40 -4.51
N SER A 67 -14.01 -2.66 -4.71
CA SER A 67 -14.44 -3.79 -3.87
C SER A 67 -13.40 -4.24 -2.84
N SER A 68 -12.35 -3.46 -2.62
CA SER A 68 -11.20 -3.85 -1.78
C SER A 68 -11.01 -3.04 -0.50
N GLU A 69 -11.96 -2.19 -0.13
CA GLU A 69 -11.86 -1.37 1.08
C GLU A 69 -11.97 -2.21 2.36
N CYS A 70 -10.96 -2.21 3.21
CA CYS A 70 -10.94 -2.99 4.44
C CYS A 70 -11.46 -2.22 5.67
N ASP A 71 -11.21 -0.94 5.75
CA ASP A 71 -11.47 -0.12 6.91
C ASP A 71 -12.56 0.93 6.68
N PRO A 72 -13.16 1.47 7.76
CA PRO A 72 -14.11 2.57 7.64
C PRO A 72 -13.48 3.84 7.04
N LEU A 73 -12.16 3.93 7.04
CA LEU A 73 -11.40 4.98 6.38
C LEU A 73 -10.62 4.37 5.22
N VAL A 74 -10.86 4.89 4.02
CA VAL A 74 -10.07 4.50 2.84
C VAL A 74 -8.63 4.91 3.07
N GLU A 75 -7.72 3.94 3.02
CA GLU A 75 -6.27 4.14 3.09
C GLU A 75 -5.77 4.80 1.79
N GLY A 76 -4.94 4.15 1.03
CA GLY A 76 -4.59 4.59 -0.33
C GLY A 76 -5.58 4.05 -1.36
N ARG A 77 -5.70 4.73 -2.48
CA ARG A 77 -6.56 4.31 -3.59
C ARG A 77 -5.77 4.31 -4.90
N LEU A 78 -6.01 3.30 -5.72
CA LEU A 78 -5.51 3.17 -7.09
C LEU A 78 -6.55 2.39 -7.92
N TRP A 79 -7.77 2.92 -8.01
CA TRP A 79 -8.88 2.33 -8.76
C TRP A 79 -8.81 2.69 -10.23
N ASP A 80 -8.34 3.89 -10.51
CA ASP A 80 -8.18 4.48 -11.83
C ASP A 80 -7.06 5.54 -11.84
N ASP A 81 -6.84 6.15 -13.00
CA ASP A 81 -5.77 7.13 -13.22
C ASP A 81 -5.94 8.41 -12.40
N ASP A 82 -7.15 8.76 -11.97
CA ASP A 82 -7.42 9.95 -11.16
C ASP A 82 -6.81 9.82 -9.73
N ASP A 83 -6.49 8.62 -9.30
CA ASP A 83 -5.84 8.37 -8.02
C ASP A 83 -4.31 8.55 -8.06
N ILE A 84 -3.69 8.47 -9.24
CA ILE A 84 -2.23 8.59 -9.42
C ILE A 84 -1.64 9.86 -8.82
N PRO A 85 -2.23 11.07 -8.99
CA PRO A 85 -1.66 12.30 -8.43
C PRO A 85 -1.54 12.31 -6.90
N ALA A 86 -2.37 11.55 -6.20
CA ALA A 86 -2.27 11.42 -4.74
C ALA A 86 -1.03 10.61 -4.33
N LEU A 87 -0.79 9.49 -5.01
CA LEU A 87 0.38 8.62 -4.76
C LEU A 87 1.68 9.28 -5.24
N ALA A 88 1.65 10.02 -6.35
CA ALA A 88 2.81 10.75 -6.86
C ALA A 88 3.41 11.71 -5.83
N LYS A 89 2.57 12.43 -5.06
CA LYS A 89 3.04 13.32 -3.99
C LYS A 89 3.89 12.59 -2.95
N MET A 90 3.51 11.37 -2.60
CA MET A 90 4.26 10.57 -1.64
C MET A 90 5.58 10.09 -2.23
N THR A 91 5.55 9.60 -3.47
CA THR A 91 6.77 9.12 -4.14
C THR A 91 7.77 10.24 -4.37
N GLU A 92 7.32 11.42 -4.77
CA GLU A 92 8.15 12.62 -4.91
C GLU A 92 8.82 12.99 -3.59
N ALA A 93 8.06 13.12 -2.49
CA ALA A 93 8.59 13.45 -1.17
C ALA A 93 9.62 12.42 -0.66
N VAL A 94 9.46 11.14 -1.00
CA VAL A 94 10.42 10.09 -0.65
C VAL A 94 11.68 10.18 -1.51
N HIS A 95 11.51 10.44 -2.81
CA HIS A 95 12.62 10.53 -3.77
C HIS A 95 13.52 11.76 -3.52
N GLU A 96 13.00 12.86 -2.99
CA GLU A 96 13.77 14.05 -2.61
C GLU A 96 14.95 13.71 -1.69
N HIS A 97 14.85 12.63 -0.91
CA HIS A 97 15.88 12.18 0.03
C HIS A 97 16.69 10.97 -0.49
N GLY A 98 16.59 10.65 -1.78
CA GLY A 98 17.30 9.52 -2.40
C GLY A 98 16.88 8.14 -1.87
N SER A 99 15.67 8.03 -1.34
CA SER A 99 15.07 6.77 -0.93
C SER A 99 14.18 6.21 -2.04
N LEU A 100 14.01 4.90 -2.08
CA LEU A 100 13.06 4.26 -2.96
C LEU A 100 11.65 4.34 -2.35
N ALA A 101 10.65 4.64 -3.17
CA ALA A 101 9.26 4.58 -2.78
C ALA A 101 8.67 3.21 -3.11
N GLY A 102 7.92 2.61 -2.18
CA GLY A 102 7.18 1.38 -2.38
C GLY A 102 5.68 1.61 -2.28
N ILE A 103 4.90 0.89 -3.10
CA ILE A 103 3.45 0.91 -3.04
C ILE A 103 2.96 -0.50 -2.71
N GLU A 104 2.16 -0.64 -1.66
CA GLU A 104 1.51 -1.91 -1.34
C GLU A 104 0.16 -2.00 -2.05
N LEU A 105 0.10 -2.81 -3.09
CA LEU A 105 -1.14 -3.07 -3.81
C LEU A 105 -1.97 -4.12 -3.05
N GLN A 106 -3.18 -3.74 -2.65
CA GLN A 106 -4.02 -4.61 -1.83
C GLN A 106 -5.43 -4.77 -2.39
N HIS A 107 -5.97 -5.96 -2.15
CA HIS A 107 -7.40 -6.25 -2.21
C HIS A 107 -7.81 -6.99 -0.94
N GLY A 108 -8.65 -6.37 -0.13
CA GLY A 108 -9.01 -6.88 1.20
C GLY A 108 -9.74 -8.21 1.22
N GLY A 109 -10.30 -8.65 0.10
CA GLY A 109 -10.99 -9.94 0.03
C GLY A 109 -12.15 -10.01 1.03
N TYR A 110 -12.19 -11.06 1.86
CA TYR A 110 -13.24 -11.21 2.87
C TYR A 110 -13.19 -10.14 3.97
N CYS A 111 -12.06 -9.49 4.16
CA CYS A 111 -11.94 -8.38 5.12
C CYS A 111 -12.51 -7.06 4.59
N SER A 112 -12.89 -6.99 3.31
CA SER A 112 -13.40 -5.77 2.70
C SER A 112 -14.77 -5.41 3.26
N THR A 113 -14.87 -4.29 3.95
CA THR A 113 -16.14 -3.75 4.45
C THR A 113 -16.91 -2.97 3.37
N ASN A 114 -16.19 -2.44 2.39
CA ASN A 114 -16.72 -1.74 1.21
C ASN A 114 -17.77 -0.67 1.54
N HIS A 115 -17.50 0.17 2.53
CA HIS A 115 -18.43 1.21 2.99
C HIS A 115 -18.77 2.23 1.92
N TYR A 116 -17.82 2.54 1.02
CA TYR A 116 -18.02 3.49 -0.07
C TYR A 116 -18.73 2.85 -1.26
N SER A 117 -18.21 1.74 -1.75
CA SER A 117 -18.73 1.11 -2.97
C SER A 117 -20.01 0.32 -2.74
N ARG A 118 -20.25 -0.16 -1.51
CA ARG A 118 -21.38 -1.05 -1.15
C ARG A 118 -21.39 -2.37 -1.92
N ILE A 119 -20.27 -2.74 -2.54
CA ILE A 119 -20.11 -4.01 -3.24
C ILE A 119 -19.91 -5.14 -2.20
N PRO A 120 -20.60 -6.28 -2.30
CA PRO A 120 -20.35 -7.41 -1.40
C PRO A 120 -18.89 -7.87 -1.49
N PRO A 121 -18.20 -8.10 -0.36
CA PRO A 121 -16.85 -8.64 -0.36
C PRO A 121 -16.82 -10.03 -1.03
N ILE A 122 -15.67 -10.37 -1.57
CA ILE A 122 -15.44 -11.65 -2.25
C ILE A 122 -14.32 -12.44 -1.57
N SER A 123 -14.46 -13.76 -1.56
CA SER A 123 -13.50 -14.66 -0.92
C SER A 123 -13.53 -16.03 -1.60
N PRO A 124 -12.51 -16.88 -1.42
CA PRO A 124 -12.53 -18.23 -1.97
C PRO A 124 -13.75 -19.06 -1.52
N SER A 125 -14.22 -18.80 -0.29
CA SER A 125 -15.40 -19.46 0.29
C SER A 125 -16.33 -18.41 0.90
N PRO A 126 -17.65 -18.65 0.99
CA PRO A 126 -18.54 -17.75 1.70
C PRO A 126 -18.19 -17.75 3.20
N ILE A 127 -17.84 -16.58 3.71
CA ILE A 127 -17.40 -16.41 5.11
C ILE A 127 -17.88 -15.07 5.63
N SER A 128 -18.18 -14.99 6.92
CA SER A 128 -18.48 -13.71 7.57
C SER A 128 -17.23 -12.84 7.62
N VAL A 129 -17.40 -11.56 7.32
CA VAL A 129 -16.31 -10.56 7.49
C VAL A 129 -16.03 -10.44 8.98
N ASP A 130 -14.77 -10.56 9.34
CA ASP A 130 -14.31 -10.64 10.73
C ASP A 130 -14.13 -9.27 11.39
N SER A 131 -14.29 -8.21 10.66
CA SER A 131 -13.96 -6.88 11.17
C SER A 131 -15.20 -6.06 11.53
N TYR A 132 -15.14 -4.79 11.34
CA TYR A 132 -16.02 -3.76 11.88
C TYR A 132 -17.50 -3.77 11.40
N ALA A 133 -17.89 -4.67 10.52
CA ALA A 133 -19.26 -4.70 10.00
C ALA A 133 -19.79 -6.13 9.84
N PRO A 134 -21.06 -6.40 10.19
CA PRO A 134 -21.68 -7.71 10.06
C PRO A 134 -22.03 -8.00 8.57
N ILE A 135 -21.01 -8.18 7.74
CA ILE A 135 -21.13 -8.42 6.32
C ILE A 135 -20.64 -9.84 6.03
N GLN A 136 -21.25 -10.50 5.06
CA GLN A 136 -20.82 -11.82 4.58
C GLN A 136 -20.19 -11.70 3.21
N ALA A 137 -18.97 -12.23 3.06
CA ALA A 137 -18.34 -12.38 1.77
C ALA A 137 -19.02 -13.50 0.96
N ARG A 138 -19.22 -13.26 -0.32
CA ARG A 138 -19.65 -14.30 -1.25
C ARG A 138 -18.47 -15.09 -1.79
N ALA A 139 -18.68 -16.34 -2.14
CA ALA A 139 -17.67 -17.13 -2.82
C ALA A 139 -17.37 -16.55 -4.21
N MET A 140 -16.09 -16.50 -4.56
CA MET A 140 -15.64 -16.15 -5.90
C MET A 140 -15.99 -17.25 -6.93
N ASP A 141 -16.38 -16.84 -8.10
CA ASP A 141 -16.45 -17.68 -9.28
C ASP A 141 -15.20 -17.50 -10.17
N LYS A 142 -15.16 -18.21 -11.30
CA LYS A 142 -14.02 -18.09 -12.24
C LYS A 142 -13.92 -16.70 -12.89
N SER A 143 -14.99 -15.95 -12.99
CA SER A 143 -14.97 -14.58 -13.52
C SER A 143 -14.37 -13.61 -12.52
N ASP A 144 -14.67 -13.76 -11.25
CA ASP A 144 -14.08 -12.99 -10.16
C ASP A 144 -12.55 -13.18 -10.11
N ILE A 145 -12.08 -14.43 -10.23
CA ILE A 145 -10.64 -14.73 -10.26
C ILE A 145 -9.94 -14.05 -11.45
N ARG A 146 -10.58 -14.05 -12.62
CA ARG A 146 -10.04 -13.34 -13.79
C ARG A 146 -9.98 -11.83 -13.56
N ASN A 147 -11.04 -11.24 -13.00
CA ASN A 147 -11.13 -9.82 -12.69
C ASN A 147 -10.10 -9.43 -11.62
N PHE A 148 -9.98 -10.19 -10.55
CA PHE A 148 -8.99 -9.99 -9.51
C PHE A 148 -7.56 -9.91 -10.07
N ARG A 149 -7.19 -10.84 -10.95
CA ARG A 149 -5.89 -10.80 -11.63
C ARG A 149 -5.73 -9.58 -12.56
N LYS A 150 -6.82 -9.17 -13.22
CA LYS A 150 -6.83 -7.98 -14.07
C LYS A 150 -6.62 -6.71 -13.27
N TRP A 151 -7.30 -6.55 -12.14
CA TRP A 151 -7.16 -5.38 -11.26
C TRP A 151 -5.73 -5.23 -10.73
N HIS A 152 -5.13 -6.31 -10.23
CA HIS A 152 -3.73 -6.28 -9.80
C HIS A 152 -2.78 -5.89 -10.92
N ARG A 153 -3.00 -6.44 -12.11
CA ARG A 153 -2.17 -6.08 -13.27
C ARG A 153 -2.32 -4.61 -13.66
N GLN A 154 -3.52 -4.09 -13.66
CA GLN A 154 -3.78 -2.68 -14.01
C GLN A 154 -3.13 -1.73 -13.00
N ALA A 155 -3.24 -2.03 -11.70
CA ALA A 155 -2.63 -1.21 -10.67
C ALA A 155 -1.09 -1.28 -10.65
N ALA A 156 -0.49 -2.32 -11.24
CA ALA A 156 0.96 -2.51 -11.29
C ALA A 156 1.63 -1.94 -12.57
N LEU A 157 0.85 -1.46 -13.55
CA LEU A 157 1.33 -0.92 -14.83
C LEU A 157 1.22 0.60 -14.88
#